data_ff61268c5490a4dd110be727b71c6e09
#
_entry.id   ff61268c5490a4dd110be727b71c6e09
#
_cell.length_a   1.000
_cell.length_b   1.000
_cell.length_c   1.000
_cell.angle_alpha   90.00
_cell.angle_beta   90.00
_cell.angle_gamma   90.00
#
_symmetry.space_group_name_H-M   'P 1'
#
loop_
_entity.id
_entity.type
_entity.pdbx_description
1 polymer ?
#
loop_
_entity_poly.entity_id
_entity_poly.type
_entity_poly.pdbx_seq_one_letter_code
_entity_poly.pdbx_strand_id
1 'polypeptide(L)'
;SGEGGDELFFGYGTHNWAKRLNTFPFNVFRSPLQKALSCGSSRSKRVAHLLDFDKNSEFLPEHIYSQEQYLFSNKEIAELVSDELKIEALMSIAQRKKELEKLFSISDSCLPEERQANYELKFPFQDDLLTKVDRATMFHSIEARVPYLDNNLVEYVFSVASDIKIKN
;
A
#
# COMPACT_ATOMS: atom_id res chain seq x y z
N SER A 1 5.62 -15.17 17.01
CA SER A 1 4.61 -14.63 16.10
C SER A 1 5.05 -14.84 14.64
N GLY A 2 4.10 -15.01 13.73
CA GLY A 2 4.33 -15.16 12.28
C GLY A 2 4.28 -13.84 11.51
N GLU A 3 4.19 -12.72 12.19
CA GLU A 3 4.10 -11.40 11.60
C GLU A 3 5.34 -11.07 10.76
N GLY A 4 5.15 -10.32 9.68
CA GLY A 4 6.22 -9.94 8.74
C GLY A 4 6.37 -10.90 7.55
N GLY A 5 5.73 -12.07 7.59
CA GLY A 5 5.82 -13.03 6.50
C GLY A 5 5.17 -12.53 5.21
N ASP A 6 3.99 -11.95 5.29
CA ASP A 6 3.25 -11.45 4.13
C ASP A 6 3.95 -10.24 3.49
N GLU A 7 4.52 -9.36 4.29
CA GLU A 7 5.28 -8.21 3.83
C GLU A 7 6.55 -8.63 3.08
N LEU A 8 7.28 -9.60 3.62
CA LEU A 8 8.55 -10.06 3.05
C LEU A 8 8.35 -10.92 1.79
N PHE A 9 7.35 -11.82 1.81
CA PHE A 9 7.12 -12.79 0.74
C PHE A 9 5.96 -12.42 -0.20
N PHE A 10 5.50 -11.17 -0.13
CA PHE A 10 4.44 -10.63 -0.99
C PHE A 10 3.12 -11.40 -0.89
N GLY A 11 2.71 -11.74 0.35
CA GLY A 11 1.49 -12.51 0.62
C GLY A 11 0.20 -11.72 0.41
N TYR A 12 0.23 -10.37 0.47
CA TYR A 12 -0.95 -9.54 0.31
C TYR A 12 -1.37 -9.31 -1.14
N GLY A 13 -2.67 -9.08 -1.33
CA GLY A 13 -3.24 -8.70 -2.62
C GLY A 13 -2.70 -7.37 -3.15
N THR A 14 -2.29 -6.47 -2.27
CA THR A 14 -1.68 -5.17 -2.57
C THR A 14 -0.45 -5.29 -3.46
N HIS A 15 0.43 -6.25 -3.20
CA HIS A 15 1.62 -6.50 -4.02
C HIS A 15 1.27 -6.90 -5.46
N ASN A 16 0.26 -7.77 -5.61
CA ASN A 16 -0.25 -8.15 -6.93
C ASN A 16 -0.88 -6.97 -7.66
N TRP A 17 -1.60 -6.10 -6.93
CA TRP A 17 -2.16 -4.89 -7.52
C TRP A 17 -1.09 -3.89 -7.92
N ALA A 18 -0.06 -3.71 -7.13
CA ALA A 18 1.09 -2.86 -7.47
C ALA A 18 1.71 -3.28 -8.81
N LYS A 19 1.94 -4.58 -9.00
CA LYS A 19 2.44 -5.14 -10.26
C LYS A 19 1.45 -4.90 -11.41
N ARG A 20 0.17 -5.25 -11.24
CA ARG A 20 -0.88 -5.16 -12.28
C ARG A 20 -1.12 -3.74 -12.75
N LEU A 21 -1.20 -2.76 -11.85
CA LEU A 21 -1.45 -1.36 -12.19
C LEU A 21 -0.33 -0.74 -13.03
N ASN A 22 0.87 -1.31 -12.96
CA ASN A 22 2.03 -0.87 -13.74
C ASN A 22 2.27 -1.68 -15.02
N THR A 23 1.46 -2.72 -15.29
CA THR A 23 1.56 -3.56 -16.49
C THR A 23 0.37 -3.36 -17.43
N PHE A 24 0.55 -3.75 -18.71
CA PHE A 24 -0.54 -3.77 -19.67
C PHE A 24 -1.64 -4.79 -19.23
N PRO A 25 -2.94 -4.48 -19.38
CA PRO A 25 -3.51 -3.29 -20.01
C PRO A 25 -3.78 -2.10 -19.04
N PHE A 26 -3.59 -2.29 -17.72
CA PHE A 26 -4.03 -1.32 -16.71
C PHE A 26 -3.26 0.01 -16.78
N ASN A 27 -1.97 -0.04 -17.07
CA ASN A 27 -1.15 1.19 -17.18
C ASN A 27 -1.55 2.10 -18.35
N VAL A 28 -2.10 1.52 -19.45
CA VAL A 28 -2.47 2.25 -20.68
C VAL A 28 -3.97 2.59 -20.71
N PHE A 29 -4.82 1.61 -20.41
CA PHE A 29 -6.28 1.74 -20.53
C PHE A 29 -6.97 2.01 -19.19
N ARG A 30 -6.29 2.62 -18.23
CA ARG A 30 -6.80 2.87 -16.88
C ARG A 30 -8.16 3.55 -16.87
N SER A 31 -8.28 4.71 -17.51
CA SER A 31 -9.53 5.51 -17.50
C SER A 31 -10.73 4.82 -18.16
N PRO A 32 -10.62 4.22 -19.36
CA PRO A 32 -11.74 3.49 -19.92
C PRO A 32 -12.08 2.22 -19.12
N LEU A 33 -11.09 1.51 -18.57
CA LEU A 33 -11.33 0.36 -17.69
C LEU A 33 -12.05 0.75 -16.40
N GLN A 34 -11.63 1.83 -15.75
CA GLN A 34 -12.28 2.39 -14.57
C GLN A 34 -13.77 2.66 -14.82
N LYS A 35 -14.10 3.37 -15.90
CA LYS A 35 -15.49 3.68 -16.27
C LYS A 35 -16.31 2.42 -16.55
N ALA A 36 -15.77 1.46 -17.27
CA ALA A 36 -16.44 0.19 -17.54
C ALA A 36 -16.72 -0.61 -16.28
N LEU A 37 -15.73 -0.69 -15.38
CA LEU A 37 -15.84 -1.45 -14.13
C LEU A 37 -16.75 -0.78 -13.09
N SER A 38 -16.88 0.55 -13.11
CA SER A 38 -17.76 1.29 -12.20
C SER A 38 -19.25 0.99 -12.40
N CYS A 39 -19.65 0.52 -13.58
CA CYS A 39 -21.02 0.11 -13.87
C CYS A 39 -21.32 -1.36 -13.53
N GLY A 40 -20.32 -2.12 -13.07
CA GLY A 40 -20.43 -3.56 -12.83
C GLY A 40 -20.85 -3.96 -11.42
N SER A 41 -20.53 -5.20 -11.04
CA SER A 41 -20.76 -5.77 -9.72
C SER A 41 -19.97 -5.05 -8.62
N SER A 42 -20.28 -5.33 -7.34
CA SER A 42 -19.53 -4.78 -6.20
C SER A 42 -18.02 -5.05 -6.30
N ARG A 43 -17.62 -6.25 -6.78
CA ARG A 43 -16.22 -6.59 -7.00
C ARG A 43 -15.59 -5.74 -8.11
N SER A 44 -16.32 -5.51 -9.22
CA SER A 44 -15.85 -4.66 -10.30
C SER A 44 -15.69 -3.20 -9.88
N LYS A 45 -16.62 -2.68 -9.07
CA LYS A 45 -16.53 -1.34 -8.48
C LYS A 45 -15.30 -1.16 -7.61
N ARG A 46 -14.92 -2.17 -6.82
CA ARG A 46 -13.68 -2.14 -6.04
C ARG A 46 -12.45 -1.97 -6.93
N VAL A 47 -12.38 -2.73 -8.01
CA VAL A 47 -11.28 -2.58 -8.98
C VAL A 47 -11.32 -1.20 -9.64
N ALA A 48 -12.51 -0.66 -9.91
CA ALA A 48 -12.64 0.70 -10.43
C ALA A 48 -12.07 1.75 -9.45
N HIS A 49 -12.28 1.59 -8.14
CA HIS A 49 -11.68 2.47 -7.12
C HIS A 49 -10.14 2.37 -7.10
N LEU A 50 -9.58 1.17 -7.23
CA LEU A 50 -8.12 0.99 -7.36
C LEU A 50 -7.55 1.70 -8.59
N LEU A 51 -8.33 1.84 -9.67
CA LEU A 51 -7.95 2.55 -10.89
C LEU A 51 -8.19 4.07 -10.82
N ASP A 52 -8.94 4.54 -9.82
CA ASP A 52 -9.33 5.95 -9.64
C ASP A 52 -8.31 6.70 -8.79
N PHE A 53 -7.13 6.94 -9.34
CA PHE A 53 -6.10 7.73 -8.68
C PHE A 53 -5.48 8.75 -9.62
N ASP A 54 -5.03 9.87 -9.06
CA ASP A 54 -4.26 10.87 -9.78
C ASP A 54 -2.76 10.63 -9.61
N LYS A 55 -2.09 10.28 -10.70
CA LYS A 55 -0.63 10.02 -10.69
C LYS A 55 0.20 11.21 -10.18
N ASN A 56 -0.33 12.43 -10.30
CA ASN A 56 0.38 13.63 -9.89
C ASN A 56 0.17 13.98 -8.42
N SER A 57 -0.96 13.59 -7.84
CA SER A 57 -1.35 13.98 -6.48
C SER A 57 -1.32 12.84 -5.46
N GLU A 58 -1.20 11.58 -5.90
CA GLU A 58 -1.27 10.43 -5.01
C GLU A 58 0.02 9.60 -5.03
N PHE A 59 0.39 9.07 -3.87
CA PHE A 59 1.44 8.07 -3.75
C PHE A 59 0.82 6.68 -3.91
N LEU A 60 1.17 5.99 -5.00
CA LEU A 60 0.49 4.77 -5.42
C LEU A 60 0.47 3.64 -4.35
N PRO A 61 1.55 3.35 -3.61
CA PRO A 61 1.51 2.35 -2.55
C PRO A 61 0.49 2.65 -1.46
N GLU A 62 0.38 3.91 -1.03
CA GLU A 62 -0.61 4.35 -0.04
C GLU A 62 -2.03 4.22 -0.58
N HIS A 63 -2.27 4.60 -1.84
CA HIS A 63 -3.56 4.45 -2.49
C HIS A 63 -3.98 2.98 -2.58
N ILE A 64 -3.11 2.08 -3.05
CA ILE A 64 -3.40 0.64 -3.12
C ILE A 64 -3.77 0.09 -1.74
N TYR A 65 -2.96 0.41 -0.74
CA TYR A 65 -3.21 -0.03 0.63
C TYR A 65 -4.56 0.46 1.15
N SER A 66 -4.85 1.76 1.00
CA SER A 66 -6.12 2.34 1.47
C SER A 66 -7.34 1.69 0.82
N GLN A 67 -7.29 1.41 -0.48
CA GLN A 67 -8.40 0.80 -1.20
C GLN A 67 -8.58 -0.70 -0.86
N GLU A 68 -7.50 -1.43 -0.61
CA GLU A 68 -7.56 -2.82 -0.14
C GLU A 68 -8.10 -2.93 1.29
N GLN A 69 -7.80 -1.95 2.15
CA GLN A 69 -8.31 -1.89 3.52
C GLN A 69 -9.68 -1.21 3.64
N TYR A 70 -10.34 -0.86 2.52
CA TYR A 70 -11.62 -0.13 2.50
C TYR A 70 -11.58 1.22 3.24
N LEU A 71 -10.44 1.89 3.22
CA LEU A 71 -10.30 3.25 3.72
C LEU A 71 -10.73 4.25 2.65
N PHE A 72 -10.95 5.50 3.07
CA PHE A 72 -11.31 6.57 2.16
C PHE A 72 -10.16 6.90 1.20
N SER A 73 -10.47 7.02 -0.08
CA SER A 73 -9.56 7.62 -1.06
C SER A 73 -9.40 9.11 -0.81
N ASN A 74 -8.33 9.71 -1.34
CA ASN A 74 -8.11 11.16 -1.25
C ASN A 74 -9.28 11.96 -1.86
N LYS A 75 -9.92 11.42 -2.91
CA LYS A 75 -11.11 12.01 -3.53
C LYS A 75 -12.31 11.99 -2.61
N GLU A 76 -12.59 10.84 -1.98
CA GLU A 76 -13.68 10.73 -1.00
C GLU A 76 -13.44 11.62 0.21
N ILE A 77 -12.21 11.71 0.71
CA ILE A 77 -11.85 12.65 1.78
C ILE A 77 -12.17 14.09 1.35
N ALA A 78 -11.77 14.49 0.13
CA ALA A 78 -12.03 15.83 -0.39
C ALA A 78 -13.52 16.13 -0.58
N GLU A 79 -14.36 15.12 -0.79
CA GLU A 79 -15.82 15.24 -0.88
C GLU A 79 -16.50 15.31 0.51
N LEU A 80 -15.93 14.64 1.51
CA LEU A 80 -16.46 14.58 2.87
C LEU A 80 -16.12 15.81 3.72
N VAL A 81 -14.99 16.45 3.42
CA VAL A 81 -14.51 17.61 4.17
C VAL A 81 -15.27 18.86 3.75
N SER A 82 -15.63 19.73 4.72
CA SER A 82 -16.27 21.02 4.42
C SER A 82 -15.39 21.90 3.51
N ASP A 83 -16.00 22.80 2.75
CA ASP A 83 -15.26 23.68 1.83
C ASP A 83 -14.20 24.53 2.53
N GLU A 84 -14.42 24.88 3.79
CA GLU A 84 -13.46 25.64 4.62
C GLU A 84 -12.18 24.86 4.90
N LEU A 85 -12.29 23.54 5.15
CA LEU A 85 -11.17 22.66 5.48
C LEU A 85 -10.57 21.97 4.25
N LYS A 86 -11.21 22.06 3.11
CA LYS A 86 -10.82 21.35 1.88
C LYS A 86 -9.41 21.71 1.40
N ILE A 87 -9.07 22.99 1.46
CA ILE A 87 -7.74 23.47 1.04
C ILE A 87 -6.68 22.90 1.97
N GLU A 88 -6.90 22.97 3.28
CA GLU A 88 -5.97 22.46 4.29
C GLU A 88 -5.78 20.95 4.16
N ALA A 89 -6.87 20.18 3.96
CA ALA A 89 -6.83 18.75 3.76
C ALA A 89 -6.02 18.38 2.50
N LEU A 90 -6.25 19.05 1.37
CA LEU A 90 -5.52 18.80 0.12
C LEU A 90 -4.03 19.17 0.25
N MET A 91 -3.71 20.25 0.96
CA MET A 91 -2.30 20.62 1.23
C MET A 91 -1.60 19.59 2.11
N SER A 92 -2.27 19.10 3.14
CA SER A 92 -1.76 18.03 4.02
C SER A 92 -1.47 16.75 3.24
N ILE A 93 -2.40 16.33 2.38
CA ILE A 93 -2.23 15.16 1.50
C ILE A 93 -1.03 15.36 0.56
N ALA A 94 -0.89 16.53 -0.07
CA ALA A 94 0.21 16.82 -0.97
C ALA A 94 1.57 16.87 -0.26
N GLN A 95 1.60 17.39 0.97
CA GLN A 95 2.81 17.39 1.78
C GLN A 95 3.22 15.98 2.17
N ARG A 96 2.26 15.16 2.65
CA ARG A 96 2.52 13.76 3.00
C ARG A 96 3.07 12.97 1.79
N LYS A 97 2.51 13.16 0.62
CA LYS A 97 3.02 12.55 -0.62
C LYS A 97 4.50 12.88 -0.84
N LYS A 98 4.89 14.16 -0.73
CA LYS A 98 6.29 14.58 -0.90
C LYS A 98 7.22 13.94 0.13
N GLU A 99 6.77 13.79 1.37
CA GLU A 99 7.52 13.12 2.43
C GLU A 99 7.72 11.63 2.11
N LEU A 100 6.66 10.95 1.66
CA LEU A 100 6.71 9.55 1.24
C LEU A 100 7.63 9.37 0.03
N GLU A 101 7.48 10.19 -1.00
CA GLU A 101 8.34 10.15 -2.18
C GLU A 101 9.82 10.37 -1.83
N LYS A 102 10.12 11.28 -0.90
CA LYS A 102 11.49 11.52 -0.42
C LYS A 102 12.04 10.31 0.32
N LEU A 103 11.25 9.64 1.15
CA LEU A 103 11.65 8.43 1.86
C LEU A 103 11.93 7.27 0.91
N PHE A 104 11.20 7.20 -0.21
CA PHE A 104 11.31 6.15 -1.22
C PHE A 104 12.09 6.56 -2.47
N SER A 105 12.63 7.79 -2.55
CA SER A 105 13.41 8.28 -3.71
C SER A 105 14.68 7.47 -3.98
N ILE A 106 15.19 6.77 -2.98
CA ILE A 106 16.33 5.84 -3.13
C ILE A 106 15.93 4.59 -3.93
N SER A 107 14.65 4.36 -4.13
CA SER A 107 14.09 3.13 -4.72
C SER A 107 13.59 3.29 -6.17
N ASP A 108 14.11 4.25 -6.94
CA ASP A 108 13.72 4.39 -8.36
C ASP A 108 14.05 3.14 -9.21
N SER A 109 14.95 2.28 -8.71
CA SER A 109 15.26 0.97 -9.29
C SER A 109 14.36 -0.18 -8.79
N CYS A 110 13.53 0.04 -7.75
CA CYS A 110 12.68 -1.00 -7.20
C CYS A 110 11.46 -1.26 -8.09
N LEU A 111 11.09 -2.53 -8.19
CA LEU A 111 9.85 -2.93 -8.85
C LEU A 111 8.62 -2.40 -8.07
N PRO A 112 7.46 -2.21 -8.72
CA PRO A 112 6.26 -1.69 -8.08
C PRO A 112 5.83 -2.49 -6.84
N GLU A 113 5.91 -3.81 -6.90
CA GLU A 113 5.61 -4.72 -5.79
C GLU A 113 6.60 -4.59 -4.63
N GLU A 114 7.87 -4.35 -4.91
CA GLU A 114 8.90 -4.11 -3.88
C GLU A 114 8.68 -2.76 -3.19
N ARG A 115 8.29 -1.75 -3.97
CA ARG A 115 7.92 -0.44 -3.42
C ARG A 115 6.70 -0.55 -2.52
N GLN A 116 5.72 -1.38 -2.89
CA GLN A 116 4.54 -1.66 -2.06
C GLN A 116 4.93 -2.34 -0.74
N ALA A 117 5.77 -3.37 -0.79
CA ALA A 117 6.24 -4.07 0.39
C ALA A 117 7.03 -3.17 1.34
N ASN A 118 7.91 -2.32 0.79
CA ASN A 118 8.63 -1.33 1.57
C ASN A 118 7.70 -0.33 2.28
N TYR A 119 6.64 0.12 1.58
CA TYR A 119 5.62 0.98 2.18
C TYR A 119 4.91 0.26 3.34
N GLU A 120 4.47 -0.97 3.12
CA GLU A 120 3.73 -1.74 4.12
C GLU A 120 4.58 -2.06 5.35
N LEU A 121 5.85 -2.43 5.18
CA LEU A 121 6.78 -2.63 6.29
C LEU A 121 7.02 -1.35 7.10
N LYS A 122 7.13 -0.20 6.42
CA LYS A 122 7.49 1.06 7.05
C LYS A 122 6.34 1.69 7.84
N PHE A 123 5.10 1.56 7.36
CA PHE A 123 3.96 2.26 7.93
C PHE A 123 2.93 1.31 8.56
N PRO A 124 2.10 0.57 7.80
CA PRO A 124 1.05 -0.24 8.41
C PRO A 124 1.59 -1.32 9.35
N PHE A 125 2.69 -1.96 8.95
CA PHE A 125 3.27 -3.04 9.75
C PHE A 125 3.87 -2.52 11.04
N GLN A 126 4.67 -1.46 10.99
CA GLN A 126 5.33 -0.89 12.16
C GLN A 126 4.32 -0.19 13.08
N ASP A 127 3.47 0.68 12.53
CA ASP A 127 2.65 1.59 13.32
C ASP A 127 1.34 0.96 13.83
N ASP A 128 0.80 -0.02 13.12
CA ASP A 128 -0.43 -0.71 13.50
C ASP A 128 -0.17 -2.14 13.98
N LEU A 129 0.36 -3.00 13.13
CA LEU A 129 0.40 -4.44 13.36
C LEU A 129 1.35 -4.83 14.50
N LEU A 130 2.59 -4.36 14.48
CA LEU A 130 3.55 -4.61 15.55
C LEU A 130 3.14 -3.95 16.86
N THR A 131 2.64 -2.73 16.81
CA THR A 131 2.15 -2.02 17.99
C THR A 131 0.97 -2.75 18.63
N LYS A 132 0.05 -3.26 17.83
CA LYS A 132 -1.09 -4.06 18.30
C LYS A 132 -0.64 -5.35 18.96
N VAL A 133 0.26 -6.10 18.31
CA VAL A 133 0.78 -7.37 18.83
C VAL A 133 1.51 -7.14 20.14
N ASP A 134 2.40 -6.16 20.20
CA ASP A 134 3.16 -5.83 21.41
C ASP A 134 2.23 -5.47 22.56
N ARG A 135 1.32 -4.52 22.37
CA ARG A 135 0.39 -4.10 23.43
C ARG A 135 -0.53 -5.22 23.90
N ALA A 136 -1.05 -6.05 22.97
CA ALA A 136 -1.95 -7.14 23.32
C ALA A 136 -1.23 -8.25 24.11
N THR A 137 0.00 -8.59 23.76
CA THR A 137 0.77 -9.61 24.45
C THR A 137 1.34 -9.10 25.79
N MET A 138 1.82 -7.85 25.81
CA MET A 138 2.32 -7.22 27.04
C MET A 138 1.22 -6.99 28.07
N PHE A 139 -0.03 -6.86 27.66
CA PHE A 139 -1.17 -6.84 28.61
C PHE A 139 -1.23 -8.12 29.47
N HIS A 140 -0.72 -9.22 28.94
CA HIS A 140 -0.58 -10.50 29.67
C HIS A 140 0.84 -10.80 30.10
N SER A 141 1.74 -9.81 30.12
CA SER A 141 3.18 -9.98 30.46
C SER A 141 3.91 -11.00 29.58
N ILE A 142 3.51 -11.11 28.32
CA ILE A 142 4.13 -11.99 27.34
C ILE A 142 4.90 -11.13 26.33
N GLU A 143 6.20 -11.36 26.19
CA GLU A 143 7.01 -10.73 25.15
C GLU A 143 6.87 -11.52 23.82
N ALA A 144 6.31 -10.89 22.80
CA ALA A 144 6.22 -11.47 21.47
C ALA A 144 7.53 -11.29 20.70
N ARG A 145 8.07 -12.37 20.16
CA ARG A 145 9.20 -12.32 19.22
C ARG A 145 8.71 -12.54 17.80
N VAL A 146 9.28 -11.78 16.85
CA VAL A 146 8.93 -11.81 15.44
C VAL A 146 10.14 -12.25 14.62
N PRO A 147 10.34 -13.57 14.40
CA PRO A 147 11.52 -14.11 13.72
C PRO A 147 11.70 -13.58 12.29
N TYR A 148 10.62 -13.25 11.59
CA TYR A 148 10.68 -12.70 10.24
C TYR A 148 11.30 -11.29 10.16
N LEU A 149 11.45 -10.60 11.31
CA LEU A 149 12.13 -9.30 11.38
C LEU A 149 13.62 -9.41 11.74
N ASP A 150 14.20 -10.61 11.72
CA ASP A 150 15.64 -10.75 11.81
C ASP A 150 16.32 -10.05 10.65
N ASN A 151 17.30 -9.18 10.94
CA ASN A 151 17.92 -8.33 9.92
C ASN A 151 18.55 -9.15 8.78
N ASN A 152 19.20 -10.27 9.09
CA ASN A 152 19.84 -11.12 8.08
C ASN A 152 18.77 -11.76 7.18
N LEU A 153 17.64 -12.17 7.76
CA LEU A 153 16.52 -12.72 6.99
C LEU A 153 15.89 -11.66 6.08
N VAL A 154 15.64 -10.48 6.60
CA VAL A 154 15.08 -9.35 5.83
C VAL A 154 15.99 -9.01 4.66
N GLU A 155 17.28 -8.81 4.90
CA GLU A 155 18.26 -8.52 3.85
C GLU A 155 18.33 -9.63 2.80
N TYR A 156 18.35 -10.89 3.25
CA TYR A 156 18.34 -12.03 2.35
C TYR A 156 17.08 -12.07 1.48
N VAL A 157 15.89 -11.93 2.07
CA VAL A 157 14.62 -11.97 1.32
C VAL A 157 14.52 -10.81 0.34
N PHE A 158 14.99 -9.61 0.69
CA PHE A 158 15.02 -8.48 -0.24
C PHE A 158 16.04 -8.66 -1.38
N SER A 159 17.06 -9.50 -1.20
CA SER A 159 17.98 -9.88 -2.28
C SER A 159 17.39 -10.89 -3.28
N VAL A 160 16.31 -11.57 -2.92
CA VAL A 160 15.62 -12.54 -3.78
C VAL A 160 14.72 -11.81 -4.78
N ALA A 161 14.83 -12.19 -6.05
CA ALA A 161 14.05 -11.56 -7.13
C ALA A 161 12.53 -11.70 -6.91
N SER A 162 11.80 -10.63 -7.23
CA SER A 162 10.36 -10.51 -6.95
C SER A 162 9.50 -11.55 -7.68
N ASP A 163 9.92 -12.01 -8.86
CA ASP A 163 9.23 -13.03 -9.65
C ASP A 163 9.23 -14.41 -8.97
N ILE A 164 10.19 -14.67 -8.08
CA ILE A 164 10.23 -15.88 -7.26
C ILE A 164 9.20 -15.79 -6.12
N LYS A 165 8.97 -14.59 -5.60
CA LYS A 165 8.06 -14.33 -4.46
C LYS A 165 6.60 -14.23 -4.92
N ILE A 166 6.33 -13.63 -6.08
CA ILE A 166 4.98 -13.54 -6.66
C ILE A 166 4.83 -14.58 -7.77
N LYS A 167 4.02 -15.60 -7.52
CA LYS A 167 3.58 -16.51 -8.61
C LYS A 167 2.50 -15.79 -9.44
N ASN A 168 2.71 -15.80 -10.76
CA ASN A 168 1.70 -15.36 -11.74
C ASN A 168 0.51 -16.30 -11.78
#